data_b8161c77ac0f7d8e363c5701f0c7d849
#
_entry.id   b8161c77ac0f7d8e363c5701f0c7d849
#
_cell.length_a   1.000
_cell.length_b   1.000
_cell.length_c   1.000
_cell.angle_alpha   90.00
_cell.angle_beta   90.00
_cell.angle_gamma   90.00
#
_symmetry.space_group_name_H-M   'P 1'
#
loop_
_entity.id
_entity.type
_entity.pdbx_description
1 polymer ?
#
loop_
_entity_poly.entity_id
_entity_poly.type
_entity_poly.pdbx_seq_one_letter_code
_entity_poly.pdbx_strand_id
1 'polypeptide(L)'
;LNWLSQTEKNLKYVRASYKVDNMIRTVNASFYTDSLVVEGFPTKGEYDVELYSVSYGEAVSTPLVVKVSPDTPPYQKVRGTLISAETFGGIKVNFDNPEKAKLGLGVIKKQAEGIWTQVYMHYTEAKGGDFYVRGLDAVTTDFGIFVRDRWGHLSDTLYVTETPLYEEQCDKSLFRKMALPTDSYE
;
A
#
# COMPACT_ATOMS: atom_id res chain seq x y z
N LEU A 1 3.37 -16.99 -13.63
CA LEU A 1 3.04 -18.00 -14.64
C LEU A 1 4.13 -17.99 -15.72
N ASN A 2 4.71 -19.15 -15.98
CA ASN A 2 5.72 -19.34 -17.02
C ASN A 2 5.16 -20.27 -18.10
N TRP A 3 5.58 -20.11 -19.35
CA TRP A 3 5.24 -20.99 -20.47
C TRP A 3 6.46 -21.25 -21.36
N LEU A 4 6.43 -22.35 -22.10
CA LEU A 4 7.43 -22.56 -23.14
C LEU A 4 7.09 -21.70 -24.34
N SER A 5 8.01 -20.86 -24.76
CA SER A 5 7.88 -20.08 -26.00
C SER A 5 7.72 -21.03 -27.17
N GLN A 6 6.53 -21.06 -27.76
CA GLN A 6 6.30 -21.77 -28.99
C GLN A 6 6.77 -20.93 -30.18
N THR A 7 7.46 -21.55 -31.13
CA THR A 7 7.96 -20.95 -32.37
C THR A 7 6.82 -20.62 -33.38
N GLU A 8 5.66 -20.26 -32.88
CA GLU A 8 4.54 -19.87 -33.74
C GLU A 8 4.76 -18.46 -34.29
N LYS A 9 5.11 -18.37 -35.56
CA LYS A 9 5.38 -17.11 -36.30
C LYS A 9 4.25 -16.10 -36.28
N ASN A 10 3.10 -16.41 -35.67
CA ASN A 10 1.90 -15.59 -35.71
C ASN A 10 1.43 -15.10 -34.33
N LEU A 11 2.11 -15.47 -33.23
CA LEU A 11 1.76 -15.04 -31.88
C LEU A 11 2.27 -13.62 -31.63
N LYS A 12 1.34 -12.72 -31.26
CA LYS A 12 1.63 -11.32 -30.94
C LYS A 12 1.88 -11.14 -29.43
N TYR A 13 0.98 -11.67 -28.58
CA TYR A 13 1.10 -11.64 -27.13
C TYR A 13 0.24 -12.73 -26.47
N VAL A 14 0.54 -13.00 -25.21
CA VAL A 14 -0.29 -13.83 -24.32
C VAL A 14 -1.05 -12.90 -23.38
N ARG A 15 -2.37 -13.12 -23.27
CA ARG A 15 -3.25 -12.39 -22.36
C ARG A 15 -3.65 -13.30 -21.21
N ALA A 16 -3.47 -12.84 -19.97
CA ALA A 16 -4.11 -13.40 -18.79
C ALA A 16 -5.36 -12.60 -18.46
N SER A 17 -6.47 -13.28 -18.19
CA SER A 17 -7.71 -12.70 -17.71
C SER A 17 -8.13 -13.42 -16.43
N TYR A 18 -8.44 -12.67 -15.39
CA TYR A 18 -8.84 -13.23 -14.11
C TYR A 18 -9.79 -12.30 -13.36
N LYS A 19 -10.67 -12.90 -12.58
CA LYS A 19 -11.67 -12.15 -11.81
C LYS A 19 -11.21 -11.94 -10.37
N VAL A 20 -11.19 -10.66 -9.94
CA VAL A 20 -10.88 -10.22 -8.59
C VAL A 20 -11.87 -9.12 -8.19
N ASP A 21 -12.46 -9.21 -6.98
CA ASP A 21 -13.41 -8.21 -6.45
C ASP A 21 -14.56 -7.86 -7.40
N ASN A 22 -15.12 -8.88 -8.08
CA ASN A 22 -16.13 -8.74 -9.11
C ASN A 22 -15.68 -7.95 -10.37
N MET A 23 -14.41 -7.62 -10.50
CA MET A 23 -13.82 -7.00 -11.68
C MET A 23 -12.97 -8.00 -12.45
N ILE A 24 -13.02 -7.92 -13.78
CA ILE A 24 -12.10 -8.67 -14.62
C ILE A 24 -10.84 -7.84 -14.81
N ARG A 25 -9.70 -8.43 -14.48
CA ARG A 25 -8.38 -7.86 -14.73
C ARG A 25 -7.73 -8.58 -15.89
N THR A 26 -7.03 -7.84 -16.74
CA THR A 26 -6.27 -8.37 -17.85
C THR A 26 -4.84 -7.89 -17.82
N VAL A 27 -3.91 -8.79 -18.09
CA VAL A 27 -2.49 -8.48 -18.23
C VAL A 27 -1.98 -9.13 -19.51
N ASN A 28 -1.23 -8.38 -20.30
CA ASN A 28 -0.66 -8.86 -21.55
C ASN A 28 0.87 -9.02 -21.40
N ALA A 29 1.39 -10.11 -21.91
CA ALA A 29 2.82 -10.37 -22.00
C ALA A 29 3.22 -10.52 -23.46
N SER A 30 4.29 -9.84 -23.86
CA SER A 30 4.82 -9.90 -25.23
C SER A 30 5.23 -11.33 -25.62
N PHE A 31 5.17 -11.65 -26.90
CA PHE A 31 5.72 -12.89 -27.47
C PHE A 31 7.17 -13.16 -27.06
N TYR A 32 7.95 -12.10 -26.84
CA TYR A 32 9.38 -12.20 -26.47
C TYR A 32 9.61 -12.56 -24.99
N THR A 33 8.56 -12.67 -24.18
CA THR A 33 8.64 -13.06 -22.76
C THR A 33 8.06 -14.46 -22.60
N ASP A 34 8.62 -15.21 -21.65
CA ASP A 34 8.23 -16.56 -21.26
C ASP A 34 7.41 -16.57 -19.96
N SER A 35 7.14 -15.40 -19.42
CA SER A 35 6.48 -15.25 -18.11
C SER A 35 5.54 -14.06 -18.06
N LEU A 36 4.55 -14.15 -17.17
CA LEU A 36 3.57 -13.12 -16.90
C LEU A 36 3.29 -13.09 -15.40
N VAL A 37 3.26 -11.89 -14.83
CA VAL A 37 2.92 -11.68 -13.43
C VAL A 37 1.46 -11.27 -13.33
N VAL A 38 0.69 -12.02 -12.56
CA VAL A 38 -0.69 -11.68 -12.16
C VAL A 38 -0.66 -11.18 -10.72
N GLU A 39 -1.33 -10.06 -10.46
CA GLU A 39 -1.24 -9.34 -9.19
C GLU A 39 -2.61 -8.83 -8.73
N GLY A 40 -2.67 -8.36 -7.48
CA GLY A 40 -3.85 -7.70 -6.94
C GLY A 40 -4.91 -8.68 -6.46
N PHE A 41 -4.50 -9.83 -5.98
CA PHE A 41 -5.38 -10.74 -5.28
C PHE A 41 -5.63 -10.24 -3.84
N PRO A 42 -6.90 -10.18 -3.40
CA PRO A 42 -7.23 -9.61 -2.08
C PRO A 42 -6.86 -10.54 -0.93
N THR A 43 -6.86 -11.84 -1.15
CA THR A 43 -6.61 -12.82 -0.09
C THR A 43 -5.77 -13.98 -0.61
N LYS A 44 -5.18 -14.72 0.34
CA LYS A 44 -4.64 -16.04 0.07
C LYS A 44 -5.79 -16.98 -0.35
N GLY A 45 -5.59 -17.74 -1.40
CA GLY A 45 -6.61 -18.69 -1.90
C GLY A 45 -6.26 -19.24 -3.27
N GLU A 46 -7.18 -19.99 -3.86
CA GLU A 46 -7.07 -20.42 -5.25
C GLU A 46 -7.90 -19.50 -6.16
N TYR A 47 -7.31 -19.10 -7.26
CA TYR A 47 -7.94 -18.29 -8.29
C TYR A 47 -7.73 -18.89 -9.66
N ASP A 48 -8.76 -18.85 -10.49
CA ASP A 48 -8.67 -19.26 -11.88
C ASP A 48 -8.18 -18.09 -12.73
N VAL A 49 -7.14 -18.35 -13.53
CA VAL A 49 -6.59 -17.41 -14.50
C VAL A 49 -6.73 -18.03 -15.88
N GLU A 50 -7.42 -17.35 -16.76
CA GLU A 50 -7.59 -17.73 -18.15
C GLU A 50 -6.46 -17.15 -19.00
N LEU A 51 -5.71 -18.01 -19.68
CA LEU A 51 -4.65 -17.62 -20.59
C LEU A 51 -5.11 -17.76 -22.03
N TYR A 52 -4.89 -16.71 -22.81
CA TYR A 52 -5.22 -16.63 -24.22
C TYR A 52 -3.98 -16.31 -25.06
N SER A 53 -3.80 -16.97 -26.18
CA SER A 53 -2.89 -16.58 -27.22
C SER A 53 -3.59 -15.61 -28.17
N VAL A 54 -2.95 -14.48 -28.49
CA VAL A 54 -3.48 -13.49 -29.42
C VAL A 54 -2.51 -13.32 -30.58
N SER A 55 -3.01 -13.53 -31.81
CA SER A 55 -2.22 -13.44 -33.03
C SER A 55 -2.06 -11.99 -33.51
N TYR A 56 -1.16 -11.76 -34.49
CA TYR A 56 -1.05 -10.45 -35.14
C TYR A 56 -2.32 -10.02 -35.88
N GLY A 57 -3.16 -10.96 -36.29
CA GLY A 57 -4.48 -10.70 -36.87
C GLY A 57 -5.60 -10.53 -35.83
N GLU A 58 -5.24 -10.33 -34.53
CA GLU A 58 -6.18 -10.16 -33.40
C GLU A 58 -7.10 -11.38 -33.16
N ALA A 59 -6.80 -12.53 -33.73
CA ALA A 59 -7.51 -13.77 -33.43
C ALA A 59 -7.09 -14.26 -32.03
N VAL A 60 -8.09 -14.60 -31.20
CA VAL A 60 -7.92 -15.06 -29.82
C VAL A 60 -8.18 -16.55 -29.75
N SER A 61 -7.29 -17.28 -29.08
CA SER A 61 -7.46 -18.74 -28.86
C SER A 61 -8.59 -19.06 -27.88
N THR A 62 -8.95 -20.32 -27.78
CA THR A 62 -9.67 -20.85 -26.61
C THR A 62 -8.83 -20.64 -25.34
N PRO A 63 -9.44 -20.35 -24.18
CA PRO A 63 -8.71 -20.16 -22.95
C PRO A 63 -8.09 -21.45 -22.40
N LEU A 64 -6.88 -21.34 -21.88
CA LEU A 64 -6.30 -22.30 -20.98
C LEU A 64 -6.52 -21.81 -19.55
N VAL A 65 -7.31 -22.53 -18.76
CA VAL A 65 -7.53 -22.18 -17.34
C VAL A 65 -6.40 -22.75 -16.48
N VAL A 66 -5.75 -21.87 -15.73
CA VAL A 66 -4.67 -22.23 -14.80
C VAL A 66 -5.05 -21.76 -13.40
N LYS A 67 -4.94 -22.67 -12.42
CA LYS A 67 -5.12 -22.32 -11.01
C LYS A 67 -3.86 -21.68 -10.45
N VAL A 68 -4.00 -20.56 -9.77
CA VAL A 68 -2.93 -19.88 -9.08
C VAL A 68 -3.27 -19.75 -7.60
N SER A 69 -2.26 -19.92 -6.74
CA SER A 69 -2.42 -19.84 -5.29
C SER A 69 -1.51 -18.73 -4.75
N PRO A 70 -1.93 -17.45 -4.80
CA PRO A 70 -1.17 -16.36 -4.23
C PRO A 70 -1.03 -16.55 -2.72
N ASP A 71 0.10 -16.09 -2.19
CA ASP A 71 0.33 -16.04 -0.75
C ASP A 71 -0.44 -14.87 -0.11
N THR A 72 -0.38 -14.78 1.24
CA THR A 72 -0.98 -13.68 1.99
C THR A 72 -0.49 -12.33 1.46
N PRO A 73 -1.39 -11.42 1.08
CA PRO A 73 -1.01 -10.14 0.50
C PRO A 73 -0.18 -9.27 1.46
N PRO A 74 0.76 -8.47 0.95
CA PRO A 74 1.62 -7.63 1.77
C PRO A 74 0.89 -6.70 2.74
N TYR A 75 -0.26 -6.13 2.35
CA TYR A 75 -1.02 -5.24 3.21
C TYR A 75 -1.56 -5.92 4.49
N GLN A 76 -1.88 -7.22 4.41
CA GLN A 76 -2.28 -8.01 5.57
C GLN A 76 -1.07 -8.38 6.46
N LYS A 77 0.06 -8.73 5.84
CA LYS A 77 1.31 -9.01 6.57
C LYS A 77 1.76 -7.78 7.35
N VAL A 78 1.82 -6.61 6.69
CA VAL A 78 2.23 -5.35 7.31
C VAL A 78 1.29 -4.93 8.43
N ARG A 79 -0.03 -5.15 8.28
CA ARG A 79 -1.00 -4.91 9.37
C ARG A 79 -0.62 -5.64 10.66
N GLY A 80 -0.11 -6.86 10.57
CA GLY A 80 0.35 -7.65 11.71
C GLY A 80 1.60 -7.10 12.41
N THR A 81 2.34 -6.19 11.79
CA THR A 81 3.56 -5.58 12.34
C THR A 81 3.34 -4.19 12.93
N LEU A 82 2.13 -3.62 12.81
CA LEU A 82 1.85 -2.27 13.27
C LEU A 82 1.93 -2.18 14.80
N ILE A 83 2.69 -1.20 15.27
CA ILE A 83 2.81 -0.84 16.69
C ILE A 83 2.61 0.66 16.79
N SER A 84 1.77 1.11 17.73
CA SER A 84 1.62 2.52 18.04
C SER A 84 2.24 2.86 19.38
N ALA A 85 2.60 4.13 19.55
CA ALA A 85 3.03 4.71 20.81
C ALA A 85 2.66 6.20 20.83
N GLU A 86 2.42 6.70 22.03
CA GLU A 86 2.26 8.14 22.26
C GLU A 86 3.55 8.91 21.96
N THR A 87 3.39 10.14 21.49
CA THR A 87 4.51 11.08 21.28
C THR A 87 4.03 12.52 21.47
N PHE A 88 4.95 13.48 21.52
CA PHE A 88 4.61 14.89 21.63
C PHE A 88 3.69 15.35 20.50
N GLY A 89 2.55 15.92 20.87
CA GLY A 89 1.52 16.40 19.95
C GLY A 89 0.90 15.34 19.05
N GLY A 90 1.01 14.03 19.39
CA GLY A 90 0.47 13.00 18.53
C GLY A 90 0.80 11.57 18.89
N ILE A 91 0.73 10.70 17.88
CA ILE A 91 1.12 9.29 17.98
C ILE A 91 2.19 8.95 16.96
N LYS A 92 3.07 8.04 17.32
CA LYS A 92 4.06 7.40 16.46
C LYS A 92 3.54 6.03 16.05
N VAL A 93 3.66 5.68 14.79
CA VAL A 93 3.32 4.35 14.29
C VAL A 93 4.55 3.73 13.64
N ASN A 94 4.92 2.54 14.09
CA ASN A 94 5.99 1.71 13.53
C ASN A 94 5.38 0.63 12.64
N PHE A 95 6.05 0.28 11.55
CA PHE A 95 5.65 -0.78 10.61
C PHE A 95 6.87 -1.49 10.03
N ASP A 96 6.69 -2.74 9.61
CA ASP A 96 7.66 -3.52 8.85
C ASP A 96 7.04 -3.98 7.52
N ASN A 97 7.70 -3.67 6.39
CA ASN A 97 7.27 -3.97 5.03
C ASN A 97 8.43 -4.62 4.25
N PRO A 98 8.81 -5.87 4.60
CA PRO A 98 9.99 -6.51 4.05
C PRO A 98 9.95 -6.68 2.53
N GLU A 99 8.76 -6.77 1.96
CA GLU A 99 8.54 -6.92 0.52
C GLU A 99 8.59 -5.60 -0.24
N LYS A 100 8.75 -4.45 0.45
CA LYS A 100 8.72 -3.10 -0.14
C LYS A 100 7.47 -2.86 -0.99
N ALA A 101 6.34 -3.38 -0.55
CA ALA A 101 5.08 -3.20 -1.25
C ALA A 101 4.65 -1.74 -1.20
N LYS A 102 3.99 -1.28 -2.27
CA LYS A 102 3.39 0.07 -2.34
C LYS A 102 2.14 0.10 -1.50
N LEU A 103 2.23 0.72 -0.33
CA LEU A 103 1.17 0.72 0.67
C LEU A 103 0.83 2.13 1.13
N GLY A 104 -0.43 2.30 1.57
CA GLY A 104 -0.88 3.42 2.36
C GLY A 104 -1.24 2.95 3.76
N LEU A 105 -0.66 3.56 4.79
CA LEU A 105 -1.01 3.33 6.18
C LEU A 105 -1.92 4.47 6.64
N GLY A 106 -3.19 4.15 6.88
CA GLY A 106 -4.21 5.11 7.28
C GLY A 106 -4.40 5.15 8.79
N VAL A 107 -4.58 6.35 9.33
CA VAL A 107 -4.95 6.55 10.74
C VAL A 107 -6.29 7.26 10.81
N ILE A 108 -7.20 6.67 11.54
CA ILE A 108 -8.51 7.23 11.86
C ILE A 108 -8.57 7.54 13.37
N LYS A 109 -9.31 8.57 13.72
CA LYS A 109 -9.56 9.02 15.09
C LYS A 109 -11.05 8.95 15.38
N LYS A 110 -11.42 8.46 16.54
CA LYS A 110 -12.80 8.48 17.01
C LYS A 110 -13.15 9.85 17.55
N GLN A 111 -14.19 10.46 17.03
CA GLN A 111 -14.74 11.72 17.48
C GLN A 111 -15.65 11.52 18.70
N ALA A 112 -15.96 12.63 19.41
CA ALA A 112 -16.83 12.60 20.59
C ALA A 112 -18.21 11.95 20.33
N GLU A 113 -18.71 12.03 19.11
CA GLU A 113 -19.98 11.45 18.67
C GLU A 113 -19.89 9.97 18.27
N GLY A 114 -18.71 9.34 18.45
CA GLY A 114 -18.46 7.96 18.06
C GLY A 114 -18.16 7.77 16.56
N ILE A 115 -18.08 8.85 15.80
CA ILE A 115 -17.74 8.83 14.36
C ILE A 115 -16.23 8.69 14.19
N TRP A 116 -15.82 7.80 13.28
CA TRP A 116 -14.42 7.64 12.89
C TRP A 116 -14.07 8.56 11.73
N THR A 117 -13.04 9.38 11.90
CA THR A 117 -12.56 10.31 10.88
C THR A 117 -11.10 10.02 10.54
N GLN A 118 -10.77 9.94 9.26
CA GLN A 118 -9.38 9.79 8.83
C GLN A 118 -8.62 11.09 9.10
N VAL A 119 -7.53 10.97 9.86
CA VAL A 119 -6.66 12.12 10.24
C VAL A 119 -5.34 12.10 9.50
N TYR A 120 -4.89 10.93 9.02
CA TYR A 120 -3.61 10.81 8.34
C TYR A 120 -3.58 9.65 7.36
N MET A 121 -2.73 9.77 6.32
CA MET A 121 -2.39 8.70 5.39
C MET A 121 -0.92 8.80 5.02
N HIS A 122 -0.17 7.77 5.35
CA HIS A 122 1.25 7.64 5.03
C HIS A 122 1.45 6.67 3.87
N TYR A 123 1.92 7.16 2.72
CA TYR A 123 2.26 6.31 1.57
C TYR A 123 3.73 5.94 1.60
N THR A 124 4.04 4.66 1.39
CA THR A 124 5.41 4.17 1.50
C THR A 124 5.67 2.96 0.61
N GLU A 125 6.92 2.81 0.20
CA GLU A 125 7.55 1.63 -0.39
C GLU A 125 8.79 1.22 0.44
N ALA A 126 9.01 1.87 1.58
CA ALA A 126 10.12 1.56 2.47
C ALA A 126 9.99 0.16 3.06
N LYS A 127 11.12 -0.48 3.34
CA LYS A 127 11.18 -1.81 3.96
C LYS A 127 10.57 -1.84 5.36
N GLY A 128 10.53 -0.71 6.03
CA GLY A 128 9.99 -0.51 7.36
C GLY A 128 10.35 0.88 7.85
N GLY A 129 9.83 1.29 8.99
CA GLY A 129 10.13 2.58 9.59
C GLY A 129 9.04 3.08 10.53
N ASP A 130 9.14 4.36 10.81
CA ASP A 130 8.20 5.07 11.65
C ASP A 130 7.56 6.21 10.87
N PHE A 131 6.32 6.53 11.20
CA PHE A 131 5.71 7.80 10.84
C PHE A 131 4.97 8.40 12.04
N TYR A 132 4.71 9.70 11.97
CA TYR A 132 4.14 10.46 13.06
C TYR A 132 2.87 11.15 12.62
N VAL A 133 1.82 11.01 13.42
CA VAL A 133 0.59 11.78 13.27
C VAL A 133 0.64 12.91 14.30
N ARG A 134 0.72 14.14 13.85
CA ARG A 134 0.91 15.34 14.69
C ARG A 134 -0.33 16.23 14.71
N GLY A 135 -0.34 17.21 15.62
CA GLY A 135 -1.45 18.16 15.76
C GLY A 135 -2.66 17.58 16.48
N LEU A 136 -2.42 16.60 17.35
CA LEU A 136 -3.44 16.01 18.20
C LEU A 136 -3.37 16.61 19.61
N ASP A 137 -4.56 16.80 20.20
CA ASP A 137 -4.68 17.28 21.58
C ASP A 137 -4.18 16.21 22.57
N ALA A 138 -3.62 16.63 23.72
CA ALA A 138 -3.19 15.77 24.81
C ALA A 138 -4.39 15.21 25.59
N VAL A 139 -5.28 14.49 24.89
CA VAL A 139 -6.49 13.87 25.43
C VAL A 139 -6.52 12.41 25.03
N THR A 140 -6.84 11.53 25.98
CA THR A 140 -7.01 10.10 25.71
C THR A 140 -8.04 9.89 24.61
N THR A 141 -7.62 9.24 23.52
CA THR A 141 -8.40 9.11 22.31
C THR A 141 -8.24 7.73 21.70
N ASP A 142 -9.32 7.18 21.13
CA ASP A 142 -9.30 5.94 20.37
C ASP A 142 -8.84 6.23 18.93
N PHE A 143 -7.85 5.49 18.49
CA PHE A 143 -7.35 5.51 17.12
C PHE A 143 -7.55 4.16 16.44
N GLY A 144 -7.72 4.18 15.13
CA GLY A 144 -7.70 2.99 14.29
C GLY A 144 -6.60 3.13 13.24
N ILE A 145 -5.80 2.09 13.06
CA ILE A 145 -4.72 2.07 12.08
C ILE A 145 -4.97 0.91 11.11
N PHE A 146 -4.96 1.18 9.82
CA PHE A 146 -5.19 0.20 8.78
C PHE A 146 -4.18 0.34 7.64
N VAL A 147 -4.03 -0.70 6.85
CA VAL A 147 -3.16 -0.73 5.68
C VAL A 147 -4.01 -0.87 4.43
N ARG A 148 -3.69 -0.09 3.40
CA ARG A 148 -4.31 -0.12 2.09
C ARG A 148 -3.27 -0.41 1.02
N ASP A 149 -3.60 -1.31 0.10
CA ASP A 149 -2.75 -1.55 -1.06
C ASP A 149 -3.08 -0.61 -2.23
N ARG A 150 -2.31 -0.71 -3.32
CA ARG A 150 -2.51 0.11 -4.54
C ARG A 150 -3.79 -0.23 -5.31
N TRP A 151 -4.41 -1.39 -5.03
CA TRP A 151 -5.66 -1.80 -5.66
C TRP A 151 -6.89 -1.40 -4.85
N GLY A 152 -6.68 -0.87 -3.64
CA GLY A 152 -7.74 -0.39 -2.77
C GLY A 152 -8.20 -1.39 -1.71
N HIS A 153 -7.58 -2.58 -1.61
CA HIS A 153 -7.87 -3.52 -0.54
C HIS A 153 -7.43 -2.95 0.80
N LEU A 154 -8.26 -3.15 1.81
CA LEU A 154 -8.03 -2.68 3.18
C LEU A 154 -7.78 -3.87 4.09
N SER A 155 -6.84 -3.71 5.02
CA SER A 155 -6.63 -4.66 6.12
C SER A 155 -7.70 -4.50 7.19
N ASP A 156 -7.71 -5.42 8.13
CA ASP A 156 -8.35 -5.19 9.42
C ASP A 156 -7.71 -3.99 10.11
N THR A 157 -8.53 -3.26 10.89
CA THR A 157 -8.08 -2.08 11.62
C THR A 157 -7.49 -2.48 12.98
N LEU A 158 -6.30 -1.97 13.30
CA LEU A 158 -5.73 -2.02 14.63
C LEU A 158 -6.34 -0.88 15.46
N TYR A 159 -7.13 -1.20 16.46
CA TYR A 159 -7.65 -0.20 17.39
C TYR A 159 -6.73 -0.08 18.60
N VAL A 160 -6.40 1.17 18.95
CA VAL A 160 -5.54 1.53 20.08
C VAL A 160 -6.09 2.75 20.78
N THR A 161 -5.86 2.84 22.07
CA THR A 161 -6.21 4.03 22.88
C THR A 161 -4.90 4.65 23.37
N GLU A 162 -4.64 5.87 22.94
CA GLU A 162 -3.39 6.58 23.25
C GLU A 162 -3.69 7.97 23.80
N THR A 163 -2.80 8.49 24.62
CA THR A 163 -2.86 9.87 25.13
C THR A 163 -1.66 10.64 24.62
N PRO A 164 -1.80 11.44 23.52
CA PRO A 164 -0.69 12.24 23.02
C PRO A 164 -0.07 13.08 24.13
N LEU A 165 1.27 13.14 24.18
CA LEU A 165 1.97 13.98 25.13
C LEU A 165 1.74 15.45 24.76
N TYR A 166 1.60 16.29 25.78
CA TYR A 166 1.43 17.73 25.58
C TYR A 166 2.64 18.32 24.84
N GLU A 167 2.37 19.10 23.80
CA GLU A 167 3.37 19.83 23.04
C GLU A 167 3.03 21.31 23.07
N GLU A 168 3.92 22.11 23.65
CA GLU A 168 3.80 23.56 23.61
C GLU A 168 4.36 24.08 22.29
N GLN A 169 3.52 24.75 21.51
CA GLN A 169 3.97 25.40 20.30
C GLN A 169 4.76 26.65 20.64
N CYS A 170 6.01 26.72 20.20
CA CYS A 170 6.81 27.94 20.33
C CYS A 170 6.11 29.11 19.64
N ASP A 171 5.93 30.20 20.36
CA ASP A 171 5.43 31.46 19.79
C ASP A 171 6.43 32.00 18.77
N LYS A 172 6.08 31.94 17.49
CA LYS A 172 6.91 32.40 16.37
C LYS A 172 7.18 33.91 16.43
N SER A 173 6.37 34.67 17.15
CA SER A 173 6.59 36.12 17.33
C SER A 173 7.84 36.40 18.15
N LEU A 174 8.29 35.42 18.95
CA LEU A 174 9.50 35.51 19.77
C LEU A 174 10.79 35.22 18.98
N PHE A 175 10.68 34.72 17.76
CA PHE A 175 11.86 34.45 16.92
C PHE A 175 12.47 35.74 16.42
N ARG A 176 13.72 35.99 16.83
CA ARG A 176 14.51 37.11 16.32
C ARG A 176 15.23 36.66 15.04
N LYS A 177 15.17 37.51 14.00
CA LYS A 177 16.01 37.33 12.82
C LYS A 177 17.48 37.50 13.26
N MET A 178 18.25 36.42 13.19
CA MET A 178 19.68 36.46 13.38
C MET A 178 20.30 37.14 12.15
N ALA A 179 21.00 38.25 12.35
CA ALA A 179 21.91 38.79 11.35
C ALA A 179 23.14 37.87 11.34
N LEU A 180 23.26 37.03 10.31
CA LEU A 180 24.51 36.32 10.08
C LEU A 180 25.57 37.32 9.67
N PRO A 181 26.81 37.21 10.18
CA PRO A 181 27.91 38.01 9.64
C PRO A 181 28.01 37.70 8.14
N THR A 182 27.99 38.71 7.31
CA THR A 182 28.34 38.56 5.91
C THR A 182 29.83 38.32 5.87
N ASP A 183 30.23 37.05 5.70
CA ASP A 183 31.60 36.73 5.34
C ASP A 183 31.84 37.32 3.95
N SER A 184 32.46 38.49 3.92
CA SER A 184 33.06 39.01 2.70
C SER A 184 34.33 38.22 2.48
N TYR A 185 34.30 37.25 1.60
CA TYR A 185 35.51 36.70 1.01
C TYR A 185 36.10 37.77 0.09
N GLU A 186 37.24 38.37 0.50
CA GLU A 186 38.16 39.04 -0.39
C GLU A 186 39.08 38.01 -1.07
#